data_e1bfdd3d0b0c4afbbeefdccc53924a03
#
_entry.id   e1bfdd3d0b0c4afbbeefdccc53924a03
#
_cell.length_a   1.000
_cell.length_b   1.000
_cell.length_c   1.000
_cell.angle_alpha   90.00
_cell.angle_beta   90.00
_cell.angle_gamma   90.00
#
_symmetry.space_group_name_H-M   'P 1'
#
loop_
_entity.id
_entity.type
_entity.pdbx_description
1 polymer ?
#
loop_
_entity_poly.entity_id
_entity_poly.type
_entity_poly.pdbx_seq_one_letter_code
_entity_poly.pdbx_strand_id
1 'polypeptide(L)'
;CGSPEYDRSVRAAVIHHTAGSNDYSPLESAGIVKAIYTYHSKTLGWCDIAYNALVDKYGQVFEGSAGGLTKPVEAFHTGGFNRETWGVAMLGNFDDVAPTPVQIRTVGRLLGWRLGLAEVDPKSMVELVSAGSSYTTYPAGAIAKLPTIFTHRDVGNTDCPGNAAYALMGEIRDIAAHFNDPPEELIKALEGGAIYEHWQAIGGMSSALGAPTSPEADGADGSRFVTFAKGAMYWSPTTGVQPITGAIYDAWAAQSYEHGPLGLPTSAEIQEPLRISQNFVHGTLNFERLTGNMTQVLDGLTTPLSTQPPSGPNVPPEHFSLPSHPPN
;
A
#
# COMPACT_ATOMS: atom_id res chain seq x y z
N CYS A 1 -20.54 -14.16 -13.97
CA CYS A 1 -21.77 -14.45 -14.31
C CYS A 1 -22.61 -15.21 -13.24
N GLY A 2 -22.05 -15.75 -12.21
CA GLY A 2 -22.72 -16.30 -11.04
C GLY A 2 -22.45 -15.50 -9.78
N SER A 3 -22.78 -16.07 -8.62
CA SER A 3 -22.34 -15.54 -7.33
C SER A 3 -20.84 -15.76 -7.17
N PRO A 4 -20.15 -14.92 -6.37
CA PRO A 4 -18.74 -15.16 -6.05
C PRO A 4 -18.54 -16.55 -5.43
N GLU A 5 -17.45 -17.21 -5.83
CA GLU A 5 -17.01 -18.46 -5.21
C GLU A 5 -16.05 -18.13 -4.07
N TYR A 6 -16.09 -18.93 -3.02
CA TYR A 6 -15.27 -18.72 -1.83
C TYR A 6 -14.49 -19.99 -1.50
N ASP A 7 -13.19 -19.83 -1.32
CA ASP A 7 -12.33 -20.85 -0.74
C ASP A 7 -12.60 -21.03 0.76
N ARG A 8 -12.02 -22.07 1.32
CA ARG A 8 -12.05 -22.31 2.77
C ARG A 8 -11.28 -21.24 3.55
N SER A 9 -10.12 -20.85 3.01
CA SER A 9 -9.23 -19.85 3.61
C SER A 9 -8.30 -19.30 2.53
N VAL A 10 -7.64 -18.16 2.81
CA VAL A 10 -6.48 -17.72 2.05
C VAL A 10 -5.22 -18.28 2.70
N ARG A 11 -4.36 -18.91 1.91
CA ARG A 11 -3.10 -19.51 2.34
C ARG A 11 -1.87 -18.77 1.79
N ALA A 12 -2.07 -18.00 0.72
CA ALA A 12 -1.00 -17.21 0.10
C ALA A 12 -1.58 -16.00 -0.64
N ALA A 13 -0.71 -15.06 -0.97
CA ALA A 13 -1.03 -13.92 -1.80
C ALA A 13 -0.15 -13.88 -3.05
N VAL A 14 -0.72 -13.38 -4.15
CA VAL A 14 -0.03 -13.27 -5.44
C VAL A 14 0.01 -11.82 -5.88
N ILE A 15 1.21 -11.33 -6.21
CA ILE A 15 1.42 -9.98 -6.70
C ILE A 15 1.47 -9.99 -8.22
N HIS A 16 0.71 -9.04 -8.79
CA HIS A 16 0.62 -8.77 -10.22
C HIS A 16 0.88 -7.31 -10.54
N HIS A 17 1.11 -7.02 -11.80
CA HIS A 17 0.90 -5.72 -12.40
C HIS A 17 -0.20 -5.81 -13.46
N THR A 18 -0.75 -4.65 -13.84
CA THR A 18 -1.74 -4.60 -14.91
C THR A 18 -1.13 -4.45 -16.31
N ALA A 19 0.18 -4.21 -16.39
CA ALA A 19 0.95 -3.95 -17.62
C ALA A 19 0.39 -2.78 -18.45
N GLY A 20 -0.37 -1.87 -17.80
CA GLY A 20 -0.94 -0.67 -18.41
C GLY A 20 0.00 0.54 -18.33
N SER A 21 -0.50 1.72 -18.71
CA SER A 21 0.26 2.97 -18.62
C SER A 21 0.62 3.32 -17.18
N ASN A 22 1.81 3.87 -16.98
CA ASN A 22 2.24 4.52 -15.73
C ASN A 22 1.88 6.02 -15.72
N ASP A 23 1.43 6.57 -16.83
CA ASP A 23 1.04 7.98 -16.95
C ASP A 23 -0.47 8.12 -16.80
N TYR A 24 -0.90 8.44 -15.59
CA TYR A 24 -2.29 8.72 -15.21
C TYR A 24 -2.33 9.53 -13.91
N SER A 25 -3.39 10.29 -13.72
CA SER A 25 -3.68 11.08 -12.51
C SER A 25 -4.49 10.24 -11.48
N PRO A 26 -4.57 10.69 -10.20
CA PRO A 26 -5.38 10.00 -9.19
C PRO A 26 -6.86 9.89 -9.55
N LEU A 27 -7.39 10.87 -10.31
CA LEU A 27 -8.79 10.90 -10.74
C LEU A 27 -9.09 9.89 -11.85
N GLU A 28 -8.07 9.46 -12.60
CA GLU A 28 -8.21 8.48 -13.69
C GLU A 28 -8.15 7.04 -13.20
N SER A 29 -7.63 6.79 -11.99
CA SER A 29 -7.43 5.43 -11.45
C SER A 29 -8.70 4.59 -11.45
N ALA A 30 -9.82 5.14 -10.99
CA ALA A 30 -11.11 4.44 -11.00
C ALA A 30 -11.59 4.12 -12.43
N GLY A 31 -11.32 5.00 -13.39
CA GLY A 31 -11.61 4.79 -14.82
C GLY A 31 -10.77 3.64 -15.39
N ILE A 32 -9.50 3.55 -15.03
CA ILE A 32 -8.59 2.47 -15.42
C ILE A 32 -9.08 1.13 -14.86
N VAL A 33 -9.44 1.06 -13.57
CA VAL A 33 -9.99 -0.14 -12.94
C VAL A 33 -11.26 -0.60 -13.66
N LYS A 34 -12.17 0.35 -13.97
CA LYS A 34 -13.38 0.06 -14.74
C LYS A 34 -13.08 -0.45 -16.16
N ALA A 35 -12.05 0.07 -16.81
CA ALA A 35 -11.62 -0.40 -18.14
C ALA A 35 -11.08 -1.84 -18.05
N ILE A 36 -10.28 -2.17 -17.03
CA ILE A 36 -9.80 -3.53 -16.76
C ILE A 36 -10.98 -4.48 -16.51
N TYR A 37 -11.93 -4.09 -15.66
CA TYR A 37 -13.15 -4.86 -15.46
C TYR A 37 -13.89 -5.13 -16.77
N THR A 38 -14.06 -4.10 -17.60
CA THR A 38 -14.74 -4.23 -18.88
C THR A 38 -14.00 -5.19 -19.82
N TYR A 39 -12.68 -5.09 -19.88
CA TYR A 39 -11.85 -5.99 -20.67
C TYR A 39 -11.96 -7.44 -20.20
N HIS A 40 -11.78 -7.70 -18.90
CA HIS A 40 -11.88 -9.04 -18.33
C HIS A 40 -13.28 -9.63 -18.48
N SER A 41 -14.32 -8.88 -18.14
CA SER A 41 -15.69 -9.40 -18.13
C SER A 41 -16.33 -9.47 -19.50
N LYS A 42 -16.08 -8.51 -20.41
CA LYS A 42 -16.77 -8.40 -21.70
C LYS A 42 -15.94 -8.92 -22.85
N THR A 43 -14.62 -8.71 -22.86
CA THR A 43 -13.75 -9.13 -23.94
C THR A 43 -13.23 -10.55 -23.73
N LEU A 44 -12.76 -10.85 -22.50
CA LEU A 44 -12.24 -12.18 -22.17
C LEU A 44 -13.32 -13.16 -21.68
N GLY A 45 -14.50 -12.67 -21.31
CA GLY A 45 -15.60 -13.50 -20.80
C GLY A 45 -15.37 -14.09 -19.41
N TRP A 46 -14.49 -13.47 -18.59
CA TRP A 46 -14.16 -13.96 -17.25
C TRP A 46 -15.18 -13.58 -16.17
N CYS A 47 -16.26 -12.94 -16.57
CA CYS A 47 -17.37 -12.53 -15.72
C CYS A 47 -17.09 -11.36 -14.78
N ASP A 48 -15.89 -11.25 -14.21
CA ASP A 48 -15.48 -10.21 -13.29
C ASP A 48 -14.01 -9.81 -13.54
N ILE A 49 -13.52 -8.83 -12.78
CA ILE A 49 -12.11 -8.47 -12.77
C ILE A 49 -11.31 -9.60 -12.13
N ALA A 50 -10.14 -9.91 -12.70
CA ALA A 50 -9.41 -11.12 -12.32
C ALA A 50 -8.77 -11.06 -10.93
N TYR A 51 -8.54 -9.88 -10.38
CA TYR A 51 -7.80 -9.66 -9.13
C TYR A 51 -8.74 -9.45 -7.95
N ASN A 52 -8.34 -9.85 -6.74
CA ASN A 52 -9.12 -9.57 -5.53
C ASN A 52 -9.05 -8.07 -5.16
N ALA A 53 -7.89 -7.44 -5.37
CA ALA A 53 -7.72 -6.01 -5.19
C ALA A 53 -6.79 -5.42 -6.25
N LEU A 54 -6.90 -4.10 -6.44
CA LEU A 54 -5.96 -3.33 -7.26
C LEU A 54 -5.46 -2.14 -6.45
N VAL A 55 -4.19 -1.76 -6.68
CA VAL A 55 -3.57 -0.61 -6.00
C VAL A 55 -2.95 0.28 -7.06
N ASP A 56 -3.28 1.58 -7.04
CA ASP A 56 -2.70 2.55 -7.95
C ASP A 56 -1.37 3.13 -7.44
N LYS A 57 -0.69 3.91 -8.27
CA LYS A 57 0.59 4.53 -7.90
C LYS A 57 0.49 5.59 -6.80
N TYR A 58 -0.72 5.98 -6.41
CA TYR A 58 -1.02 6.94 -5.35
C TYR A 58 -1.44 6.28 -4.04
N GLY A 59 -1.46 4.94 -3.99
CA GLY A 59 -1.86 4.17 -2.81
C GLY A 59 -3.36 3.96 -2.68
N GLN A 60 -4.18 4.33 -3.66
CA GLN A 60 -5.61 4.03 -3.64
C GLN A 60 -5.85 2.54 -3.84
N VAL A 61 -6.69 1.94 -2.98
CA VAL A 61 -7.05 0.53 -3.06
C VAL A 61 -8.45 0.39 -3.64
N PHE A 62 -8.59 -0.48 -4.62
CA PHE A 62 -9.87 -0.80 -5.26
C PHE A 62 -10.21 -2.27 -5.03
N GLU A 63 -11.46 -2.56 -4.63
CA GLU A 63 -11.97 -3.92 -4.69
C GLU A 63 -12.02 -4.37 -6.15
N GLY A 64 -11.51 -5.56 -6.42
CA GLY A 64 -11.55 -6.18 -7.73
C GLY A 64 -12.73 -7.13 -7.88
N SER A 65 -12.47 -8.45 -7.81
CA SER A 65 -13.53 -9.47 -7.84
C SER A 65 -14.55 -9.23 -6.73
N ALA A 66 -15.81 -9.24 -7.10
CA ALA A 66 -16.93 -9.09 -6.18
C ALA A 66 -16.91 -10.15 -5.08
N GLY A 67 -17.36 -9.78 -3.88
CA GLY A 67 -17.48 -10.73 -2.76
C GLY A 67 -16.90 -10.24 -1.45
N GLY A 68 -16.15 -9.16 -1.47
CA GLY A 68 -15.58 -8.47 -0.31
C GLY A 68 -14.12 -8.83 -0.05
N LEU A 69 -13.31 -7.80 0.22
CA LEU A 69 -11.87 -7.91 0.45
C LEU A 69 -11.52 -8.80 1.66
N THR A 70 -12.41 -8.90 2.64
CA THR A 70 -12.22 -9.73 3.85
C THR A 70 -12.50 -11.21 3.60
N LYS A 71 -13.16 -11.55 2.51
CA LYS A 71 -13.56 -12.92 2.20
C LYS A 71 -12.50 -13.63 1.36
N PRO A 72 -12.41 -14.97 1.45
CA PRO A 72 -11.50 -15.76 0.61
C PRO A 72 -12.13 -16.01 -0.77
N VAL A 73 -12.37 -14.92 -1.52
CA VAL A 73 -12.96 -15.00 -2.87
C VAL A 73 -11.97 -15.67 -3.81
N GLU A 74 -12.37 -16.73 -4.49
CA GLU A 74 -11.62 -17.34 -5.59
C GLU A 74 -11.72 -16.41 -6.82
N ALA A 75 -10.63 -15.72 -7.13
CA ALA A 75 -10.51 -14.86 -8.29
C ALA A 75 -9.69 -15.55 -9.40
N PHE A 76 -9.62 -14.96 -10.60
CA PHE A 76 -9.03 -15.62 -11.78
C PHE A 76 -7.66 -15.08 -12.17
N HIS A 77 -6.84 -14.70 -11.19
CA HIS A 77 -5.60 -13.95 -11.40
C HIS A 77 -4.37 -14.82 -11.77
N THR A 78 -4.33 -16.10 -11.36
CA THR A 78 -3.17 -16.96 -11.55
C THR A 78 -3.61 -18.36 -11.94
N GLY A 79 -3.66 -18.64 -13.23
CA GLY A 79 -4.11 -19.94 -13.75
C GLY A 79 -3.37 -21.11 -13.12
N GLY A 80 -4.11 -22.10 -12.60
CA GLY A 80 -3.59 -23.25 -11.86
C GLY A 80 -3.38 -22.98 -10.36
N PHE A 81 -3.37 -21.74 -9.89
CA PHE A 81 -3.12 -21.35 -8.51
C PHE A 81 -4.09 -20.26 -8.01
N ASN A 82 -5.32 -20.23 -8.53
CA ASN A 82 -6.36 -19.30 -8.07
C ASN A 82 -6.88 -19.68 -6.68
N ARG A 83 -7.00 -20.99 -6.41
CA ARG A 83 -7.55 -21.50 -5.15
C ARG A 83 -6.65 -21.21 -3.97
N GLU A 84 -7.28 -20.82 -2.87
CA GLU A 84 -6.63 -20.50 -1.60
C GLU A 84 -5.58 -19.39 -1.71
N THR A 85 -5.61 -18.60 -2.81
CA THR A 85 -4.72 -17.46 -3.02
C THR A 85 -5.49 -16.17 -3.18
N TRP A 86 -4.85 -15.04 -2.85
CA TRP A 86 -5.44 -13.73 -2.94
C TRP A 86 -4.57 -12.83 -3.81
N GLY A 87 -5.10 -12.43 -4.97
CA GLY A 87 -4.34 -11.68 -5.97
C GLY A 87 -4.50 -10.17 -5.81
N VAL A 88 -3.38 -9.45 -5.72
CA VAL A 88 -3.34 -8.00 -5.79
C VAL A 88 -2.59 -7.54 -7.03
N ALA A 89 -3.18 -6.61 -7.80
CA ALA A 89 -2.55 -6.04 -8.99
C ALA A 89 -2.19 -4.57 -8.78
N MET A 90 -0.95 -4.23 -9.04
CA MET A 90 -0.49 -2.84 -9.11
C MET A 90 -0.84 -2.25 -10.47
N LEU A 91 -1.53 -1.09 -10.50
CA LEU A 91 -1.81 -0.37 -11.74
C LEU A 91 -0.52 0.19 -12.33
N GLY A 92 -0.16 -0.24 -13.51
CA GLY A 92 1.05 0.18 -14.23
C GLY A 92 1.78 -0.96 -14.91
N ASN A 93 2.89 -0.63 -15.58
CA ASN A 93 3.86 -1.55 -16.14
C ASN A 93 5.20 -1.35 -15.40
N PHE A 94 5.70 -2.41 -14.79
CA PHE A 94 6.91 -2.38 -13.96
C PHE A 94 8.02 -3.29 -14.48
N ASP A 95 8.10 -3.46 -15.79
CA ASP A 95 9.20 -4.19 -16.42
C ASP A 95 10.53 -3.45 -16.20
N ASP A 96 10.54 -2.13 -16.45
CA ASP A 96 11.74 -1.29 -16.39
C ASP A 96 11.62 -0.14 -15.36
N VAL A 97 10.40 0.23 -14.96
CA VAL A 97 10.13 1.33 -14.03
C VAL A 97 9.59 0.77 -12.73
N ALA A 98 10.20 1.14 -11.60
CA ALA A 98 9.73 0.69 -10.29
C ALA A 98 8.34 1.25 -9.95
N PRO A 99 7.50 0.49 -9.23
CA PRO A 99 6.32 1.03 -8.56
C PRO A 99 6.71 2.19 -7.64
N THR A 100 5.77 3.11 -7.39
CA THR A 100 6.03 4.20 -6.44
C THR A 100 6.17 3.66 -5.01
N PRO A 101 6.95 4.33 -4.15
CA PRO A 101 7.07 3.92 -2.73
C PRO A 101 5.71 3.84 -2.03
N VAL A 102 4.78 4.75 -2.31
CA VAL A 102 3.43 4.70 -1.73
C VAL A 102 2.66 3.46 -2.20
N GLN A 103 2.80 3.07 -3.47
CA GLN A 103 2.19 1.85 -4.00
C GLN A 103 2.74 0.60 -3.32
N ILE A 104 4.06 0.51 -3.14
CA ILE A 104 4.73 -0.60 -2.44
C ILE A 104 4.29 -0.68 -0.98
N ARG A 105 4.30 0.44 -0.26
CA ARG A 105 3.83 0.51 1.14
C ARG A 105 2.37 0.06 1.27
N THR A 106 1.51 0.53 0.37
CA THR A 106 0.09 0.14 0.38
C THR A 106 -0.11 -1.33 0.09
N VAL A 107 0.58 -1.90 -0.91
CA VAL A 107 0.52 -3.33 -1.23
C VAL A 107 1.00 -4.17 -0.05
N GLY A 108 2.16 -3.83 0.54
CA GLY A 108 2.68 -4.55 1.70
C GLY A 108 1.71 -4.54 2.88
N ARG A 109 1.16 -3.37 3.25
CA ARG A 109 0.17 -3.23 4.34
C ARG A 109 -1.13 -3.98 4.05
N LEU A 110 -1.64 -3.89 2.83
CA LEU A 110 -2.85 -4.60 2.40
C LEU A 110 -2.67 -6.12 2.50
N LEU A 111 -1.50 -6.63 2.11
CA LEU A 111 -1.20 -8.06 2.21
C LEU A 111 -0.96 -8.50 3.66
N GLY A 112 -0.30 -7.69 4.48
CA GLY A 112 -0.14 -7.96 5.91
C GLY A 112 -1.50 -8.07 6.61
N TRP A 113 -2.39 -7.12 6.34
CA TRP A 113 -3.78 -7.17 6.81
C TRP A 113 -4.50 -8.43 6.33
N ARG A 114 -4.46 -8.72 5.03
CA ARG A 114 -5.23 -9.83 4.44
C ARG A 114 -4.75 -11.20 4.92
N LEU A 115 -3.44 -11.39 5.01
CA LEU A 115 -2.83 -12.63 5.52
C LEU A 115 -3.04 -12.74 7.03
N GLY A 116 -2.99 -11.64 7.76
CA GLY A 116 -3.32 -11.61 9.20
C GLY A 116 -4.74 -12.10 9.52
N LEU A 117 -5.73 -11.74 8.68
CA LEU A 117 -7.11 -12.28 8.82
C LEU A 117 -7.18 -13.80 8.62
N ALA A 118 -6.20 -14.40 7.99
CA ALA A 118 -6.10 -15.84 7.75
C ALA A 118 -5.04 -16.51 8.65
N GLU A 119 -4.44 -15.76 9.59
CA GLU A 119 -3.37 -16.22 10.49
C GLU A 119 -2.16 -16.80 9.73
N VAL A 120 -1.83 -16.21 8.57
CA VAL A 120 -0.72 -16.63 7.71
C VAL A 120 0.45 -15.67 7.88
N ASP A 121 1.63 -16.22 8.21
CA ASP A 121 2.87 -15.45 8.28
C ASP A 121 3.34 -15.04 6.87
N PRO A 122 3.46 -13.72 6.59
CA PRO A 122 3.90 -13.19 5.29
C PRO A 122 5.30 -13.63 4.85
N LYS A 123 6.16 -14.04 5.78
CA LYS A 123 7.54 -14.49 5.50
C LYS A 123 7.70 -16.01 5.47
N SER A 124 6.65 -16.77 5.68
CA SER A 124 6.71 -18.23 5.65
C SER A 124 6.68 -18.78 4.22
N MET A 125 6.74 -20.10 4.13
CA MET A 125 6.60 -20.87 2.90
C MET A 125 5.28 -21.64 2.92
N VAL A 126 4.70 -21.81 1.76
CA VAL A 126 3.45 -22.57 1.55
C VAL A 126 3.64 -23.62 0.46
N GLU A 127 2.99 -24.76 0.60
CA GLU A 127 2.85 -25.76 -0.45
C GLU A 127 1.44 -25.65 -1.05
N LEU A 128 1.36 -25.34 -2.34
CA LEU A 128 0.12 -25.24 -3.10
C LEU A 128 0.10 -26.33 -4.17
N VAL A 129 -1.08 -26.89 -4.40
CA VAL A 129 -1.30 -27.89 -5.45
C VAL A 129 -1.82 -27.19 -6.69
N SER A 130 -1.11 -27.34 -7.81
CA SER A 130 -1.55 -26.81 -9.10
C SER A 130 -2.85 -27.49 -9.57
N ALA A 131 -3.84 -26.71 -9.95
CA ALA A 131 -5.00 -27.21 -10.66
C ALA A 131 -4.70 -27.50 -12.15
N GLY A 132 -3.53 -27.09 -12.62
CA GLY A 132 -3.15 -27.11 -14.02
C GLY A 132 -3.87 -26.03 -14.83
N SER A 133 -3.22 -25.52 -15.85
CA SER A 133 -3.77 -24.53 -16.79
C SER A 133 -2.75 -24.31 -17.91
N SER A 134 -3.19 -23.78 -19.05
CA SER A 134 -2.28 -23.33 -20.11
C SER A 134 -1.42 -22.12 -19.71
N TYR A 135 -1.74 -21.47 -18.60
CA TYR A 135 -1.05 -20.27 -18.08
C TYR A 135 -0.02 -20.57 -16.99
N THR A 136 0.09 -21.82 -16.50
CA THR A 136 1.07 -22.21 -15.50
C THR A 136 2.11 -23.19 -16.06
N THR A 137 3.32 -23.15 -15.49
CA THR A 137 4.38 -24.12 -15.79
C THR A 137 4.23 -25.43 -14.98
N TYR A 138 3.29 -25.47 -14.04
CA TYR A 138 3.06 -26.64 -13.19
C TYR A 138 1.89 -27.48 -13.71
N PRO A 139 2.08 -28.78 -14.01
CA PRO A 139 0.98 -29.65 -14.39
C PRO A 139 -0.02 -29.82 -13.24
N ALA A 140 -1.25 -30.24 -13.56
CA ALA A 140 -2.26 -30.53 -12.56
C ALA A 140 -1.77 -31.59 -11.54
N GLY A 141 -1.99 -31.32 -10.25
CA GLY A 141 -1.54 -32.17 -9.15
C GLY A 141 -0.09 -31.94 -8.71
N ALA A 142 0.71 -31.14 -9.41
CA ALA A 142 2.05 -30.80 -8.98
C ALA A 142 2.02 -29.89 -7.74
N ILE A 143 2.94 -30.16 -6.81
CA ILE A 143 3.11 -29.34 -5.60
C ILE A 143 4.17 -28.27 -5.88
N ALA A 144 3.79 -27.00 -5.70
CA ALA A 144 4.69 -25.85 -5.73
C ALA A 144 4.99 -25.41 -4.30
N LYS A 145 6.28 -25.34 -3.93
CA LYS A 145 6.71 -24.76 -2.66
C LYS A 145 7.12 -23.31 -2.89
N LEU A 146 6.35 -22.39 -2.35
CA LEU A 146 6.40 -20.95 -2.64
C LEU A 146 6.47 -20.14 -1.35
N PRO A 147 7.03 -18.91 -1.39
CA PRO A 147 6.78 -17.94 -0.33
C PRO A 147 5.28 -17.68 -0.19
N THR A 148 4.78 -17.37 0.99
CA THR A 148 3.37 -17.01 1.21
C THR A 148 2.94 -15.75 0.44
N ILE A 149 3.88 -14.85 0.15
CA ILE A 149 3.70 -13.77 -0.82
C ILE A 149 4.62 -14.04 -2.00
N PHE A 150 4.04 -14.47 -3.11
CA PHE A 150 4.76 -14.78 -4.35
C PHE A 150 4.21 -13.97 -5.52
N THR A 151 4.75 -14.16 -6.71
CA THR A 151 4.35 -13.43 -7.90
C THR A 151 3.82 -14.35 -8.99
N HIS A 152 3.11 -13.79 -9.96
CA HIS A 152 2.60 -14.55 -11.09
C HIS A 152 3.71 -15.31 -11.84
N ARG A 153 4.90 -14.70 -12.04
CA ARG A 153 6.03 -15.35 -12.72
C ARG A 153 6.63 -16.54 -11.98
N ASP A 154 6.41 -16.66 -10.68
CA ASP A 154 6.93 -17.78 -9.91
C ASP A 154 6.22 -19.11 -10.27
N VAL A 155 5.04 -19.03 -10.88
CA VAL A 155 4.24 -20.21 -11.25
C VAL A 155 3.74 -20.17 -12.69
N GLY A 156 3.76 -19.04 -13.37
CA GLY A 156 3.29 -18.83 -14.73
C GLY A 156 4.41 -18.51 -15.73
N ASN A 157 4.15 -18.71 -17.00
CA ASN A 157 5.04 -18.29 -18.06
C ASN A 157 4.74 -16.82 -18.44
N THR A 158 5.20 -15.90 -17.62
CA THR A 158 4.92 -14.46 -17.72
C THR A 158 5.99 -13.63 -17.03
N ASP A 159 6.18 -12.38 -17.46
CA ASP A 159 7.06 -11.41 -16.81
C ASP A 159 6.38 -10.66 -15.63
N CYS A 160 5.08 -10.88 -15.43
CA CYS A 160 4.32 -10.27 -14.34
C CYS A 160 4.91 -10.62 -12.96
N PRO A 161 5.16 -9.65 -12.08
CA PRO A 161 4.69 -8.26 -12.05
C PRO A 161 5.65 -7.23 -12.70
N GLY A 162 6.58 -7.63 -13.53
CA GLY A 162 7.66 -6.82 -14.09
C GLY A 162 8.95 -6.91 -13.27
N ASN A 163 10.12 -6.72 -13.91
CA ASN A 163 11.41 -6.93 -13.25
C ASN A 163 11.67 -5.93 -12.11
N ALA A 164 11.28 -4.67 -12.32
CA ALA A 164 11.48 -3.63 -11.32
C ALA A 164 10.60 -3.84 -10.08
N ALA A 165 9.35 -4.30 -10.26
CA ALA A 165 8.50 -4.68 -9.11
C ALA A 165 8.98 -5.97 -8.44
N TYR A 166 9.44 -6.95 -9.20
CA TYR A 166 9.96 -8.22 -8.66
C TYR A 166 11.17 -8.00 -7.74
N ALA A 167 12.02 -7.03 -8.07
CA ALA A 167 13.18 -6.66 -7.24
C ALA A 167 12.77 -6.14 -5.84
N LEU A 168 11.53 -5.63 -5.67
CA LEU A 168 11.01 -5.07 -4.43
C LEU A 168 10.20 -6.08 -3.59
N MET A 169 10.15 -7.35 -3.99
CA MET A 169 9.38 -8.38 -3.28
C MET A 169 9.86 -8.61 -1.85
N GLY A 170 11.15 -8.39 -1.56
CA GLY A 170 11.71 -8.43 -0.20
C GLY A 170 11.06 -7.36 0.68
N GLU A 171 11.07 -6.11 0.21
CA GLU A 171 10.48 -4.97 0.90
C GLU A 171 8.97 -5.17 1.15
N ILE A 172 8.21 -5.62 0.15
CA ILE A 172 6.78 -5.88 0.29
C ILE A 172 6.52 -6.92 1.40
N ARG A 173 7.30 -8.02 1.44
CA ARG A 173 7.17 -9.04 2.49
C ARG A 173 7.53 -8.51 3.86
N ASP A 174 8.54 -7.65 3.96
CA ASP A 174 8.94 -7.01 5.21
C ASP A 174 7.84 -6.09 5.74
N ILE A 175 7.27 -5.24 4.90
CA ILE A 175 6.14 -4.38 5.28
C ILE A 175 4.94 -5.23 5.72
N ALA A 176 4.63 -6.31 4.99
CA ALA A 176 3.51 -7.19 5.31
C ALA A 176 3.72 -7.91 6.66
N ALA A 177 4.93 -8.36 6.94
CA ALA A 177 5.26 -9.08 8.17
C ALA A 177 5.09 -8.20 9.43
N HIS A 178 5.48 -6.93 9.33
CA HIS A 178 5.39 -5.98 10.45
C HIS A 178 4.02 -5.33 10.63
N PHE A 179 3.07 -5.59 9.70
CA PHE A 179 1.75 -4.97 9.76
C PHE A 179 0.95 -5.35 11.02
N ASN A 180 1.11 -6.56 11.52
CA ASN A 180 0.39 -7.09 12.69
C ASN A 180 1.28 -7.17 13.94
N ASP A 181 2.50 -6.60 13.92
CA ASP A 181 3.36 -6.59 15.09
C ASP A 181 2.69 -5.83 16.23
N PRO A 182 2.71 -6.36 17.46
CA PRO A 182 2.22 -5.62 18.62
C PRO A 182 2.98 -4.29 18.79
N PRO A 183 2.31 -3.19 19.15
CA PRO A 183 2.96 -1.90 19.35
C PRO A 183 4.16 -1.97 20.30
N GLU A 184 4.12 -2.83 21.31
CA GLU A 184 5.20 -3.01 22.29
C GLU A 184 6.50 -3.53 21.66
N GLU A 185 6.39 -4.44 20.68
CA GLU A 185 7.55 -4.97 19.94
C GLU A 185 8.14 -3.91 19.03
N LEU A 186 7.29 -3.15 18.32
CA LEU A 186 7.73 -2.04 17.49
C LEU A 186 8.40 -0.94 18.34
N ILE A 187 7.83 -0.58 19.49
CA ILE A 187 8.42 0.39 20.42
C ILE A 187 9.80 -0.07 20.87
N LYS A 188 9.93 -1.35 21.26
CA LYS A 188 11.21 -1.93 21.68
C LYS A 188 12.25 -1.90 20.56
N ALA A 189 11.84 -2.15 19.32
CA ALA A 189 12.73 -2.09 18.16
C ALA A 189 13.22 -0.67 17.83
N LEU A 190 12.45 0.36 18.24
CA LEU A 190 12.79 1.77 18.03
C LEU A 190 13.66 2.37 19.13
N GLU A 191 13.76 1.73 20.31
CA GLU A 191 14.46 2.25 21.49
C GLU A 191 15.90 2.67 21.16
N GLY A 192 16.29 3.86 21.64
CA GLY A 192 17.62 4.44 21.46
C GLY A 192 17.85 5.13 20.11
N GLY A 193 16.86 5.10 19.20
CA GLY A 193 16.91 5.85 17.95
C GLY A 193 16.42 7.29 18.08
N ALA A 194 16.88 8.19 17.20
CA ALA A 194 16.49 9.60 17.22
C ALA A 194 14.98 9.79 17.05
N ILE A 195 14.33 8.98 16.21
CA ILE A 195 12.88 9.01 16.02
C ILE A 195 12.15 8.61 17.30
N TYR A 196 12.64 7.58 17.99
CA TYR A 196 12.06 7.14 19.25
C TYR A 196 12.16 8.22 20.34
N GLU A 197 13.33 8.81 20.51
CA GLU A 197 13.55 9.87 21.50
C GLU A 197 12.64 11.07 21.26
N HIS A 198 12.50 11.49 20.01
CA HIS A 198 11.61 12.59 19.63
C HIS A 198 10.15 12.25 19.85
N TRP A 199 9.71 11.04 19.46
CA TRP A 199 8.34 10.56 19.70
C TRP A 199 8.00 10.53 21.19
N GLN A 200 8.89 10.03 22.04
CA GLN A 200 8.71 10.05 23.49
C GLN A 200 8.59 11.49 24.02
N ALA A 201 9.44 12.40 23.52
CA ALA A 201 9.45 13.80 23.95
C ALA A 201 8.14 14.54 23.65
N ILE A 202 7.44 14.17 22.56
CA ILE A 202 6.15 14.78 22.18
C ILE A 202 4.94 14.03 22.78
N GLY A 203 5.15 13.03 23.64
CA GLY A 203 4.08 12.33 24.38
C GLY A 203 3.88 10.86 24.02
N GLY A 204 4.73 10.27 23.21
CA GLY A 204 4.70 8.83 22.89
C GLY A 204 3.35 8.37 22.37
N MET A 205 2.80 7.31 22.95
CA MET A 205 1.48 6.75 22.62
C MET A 205 0.33 7.76 22.71
N SER A 206 0.46 8.79 23.54
CA SER A 206 -0.55 9.85 23.72
C SER A 206 -0.34 11.04 22.78
N SER A 207 0.71 11.04 21.95
CA SER A 207 0.96 12.08 20.97
C SER A 207 -0.09 12.10 19.84
N ALA A 208 -0.05 13.15 19.03
CA ALA A 208 -0.90 13.23 17.83
C ALA A 208 -0.64 12.07 16.84
N LEU A 209 0.53 11.47 16.85
CA LEU A 209 0.92 10.33 16.00
C LEU A 209 0.33 9.00 16.50
N GLY A 210 0.17 8.81 17.81
CA GLY A 210 -0.25 7.54 18.40
C GLY A 210 0.86 6.49 18.39
N ALA A 211 0.47 5.21 18.30
CA ALA A 211 1.39 4.07 18.28
C ALA A 211 2.20 3.97 16.99
N PRO A 212 3.45 3.47 17.03
CA PRO A 212 4.16 3.07 15.81
C PRO A 212 3.44 1.90 15.13
N THR A 213 3.48 1.89 13.80
CA THR A 213 2.88 0.86 12.93
C THR A 213 3.90 0.23 12.00
N SER A 214 5.18 0.63 12.08
CA SER A 214 6.30 0.01 11.40
C SER A 214 7.56 0.10 12.26
N PRO A 215 8.55 -0.80 12.03
CA PRO A 215 9.91 -0.50 12.47
C PRO A 215 10.47 0.71 11.72
N GLU A 216 11.67 1.17 12.12
CA GLU A 216 12.41 2.17 11.38
C GLU A 216 12.89 1.61 10.04
N ALA A 217 12.64 2.34 8.96
CA ALA A 217 12.99 1.96 7.59
C ALA A 217 13.82 3.06 6.91
N ASP A 218 14.53 2.67 5.85
CA ASP A 218 15.27 3.60 5.01
C ASP A 218 14.32 4.40 4.11
N GLY A 219 14.54 5.71 4.02
CA GLY A 219 13.88 6.63 3.10
C GLY A 219 14.84 7.15 2.03
N ALA A 220 14.40 8.16 1.27
CA ALA A 220 15.23 8.79 0.26
C ALA A 220 16.40 9.55 0.88
N ASP A 221 17.49 9.71 0.12
CA ASP A 221 18.66 10.55 0.43
C ASP A 221 19.28 10.28 1.82
N GLY A 222 19.27 9.00 2.25
CA GLY A 222 19.79 8.58 3.54
C GLY A 222 18.92 8.99 4.73
N SER A 223 17.68 9.36 4.47
CA SER A 223 16.69 9.56 5.52
C SER A 223 16.23 8.22 6.11
N ARG A 224 15.62 8.31 7.29
CA ARG A 224 14.95 7.19 7.98
C ARG A 224 13.56 7.61 8.36
N PHE A 225 12.63 6.67 8.44
CA PHE A 225 11.27 6.97 8.85
C PHE A 225 10.63 5.85 9.65
N VAL A 226 9.60 6.23 10.41
CA VAL A 226 8.67 5.32 11.10
C VAL A 226 7.26 5.80 10.81
N THR A 227 6.39 4.86 10.44
CA THR A 227 4.96 5.14 10.33
C THR A 227 4.29 4.95 11.69
N PHE A 228 3.28 5.75 11.94
CA PHE A 228 2.47 5.74 13.16
C PHE A 228 0.97 5.65 12.81
N ALA A 229 0.14 5.43 13.79
CA ALA A 229 -1.32 5.30 13.59
C ALA A 229 -1.96 6.51 12.90
N LYS A 230 -1.39 7.70 13.04
CA LYS A 230 -1.95 8.96 12.51
C LYS A 230 -0.94 9.82 11.74
N GLY A 231 0.08 9.21 11.14
CA GLY A 231 1.10 9.92 10.38
C GLY A 231 2.44 9.21 10.38
N ALA A 232 3.52 9.97 10.26
CA ALA A 232 4.89 9.45 10.26
C ALA A 232 5.87 10.40 10.93
N MET A 233 7.05 9.90 11.26
CA MET A 233 8.24 10.72 11.56
C MET A 233 9.33 10.38 10.56
N TYR A 234 9.99 11.42 10.08
CA TYR A 234 11.15 11.32 9.21
C TYR A 234 12.35 11.94 9.89
N TRP A 235 13.46 11.27 9.78
CA TRP A 235 14.76 11.78 10.22
C TRP A 235 15.73 11.86 9.03
N SER A 236 16.52 12.93 8.97
CA SER A 236 17.69 12.99 8.12
C SER A 236 18.82 13.79 8.81
N PRO A 237 20.07 13.65 8.36
CA PRO A 237 21.19 14.45 8.91
C PRO A 237 20.98 15.95 8.74
N THR A 238 20.21 16.37 7.75
CA THR A 238 20.00 17.79 7.40
C THR A 238 18.75 18.40 8.03
N THR A 239 17.68 17.62 8.22
CA THR A 239 16.39 18.14 8.72
C THR A 239 16.14 17.80 10.19
N GLY A 240 16.92 16.87 10.77
CA GLY A 240 16.60 16.28 12.07
C GLY A 240 15.33 15.44 12.01
N VAL A 241 14.70 15.20 13.17
CA VAL A 241 13.41 14.45 13.24
C VAL A 241 12.25 15.41 13.04
N GLN A 242 11.40 15.11 12.08
CA GLN A 242 10.21 15.90 11.76
C GLN A 242 8.96 15.01 11.77
N PRO A 243 7.98 15.30 12.65
CA PRO A 243 6.67 14.66 12.61
C PRO A 243 5.82 15.25 11.48
N ILE A 244 4.97 14.43 10.90
CA ILE A 244 3.99 14.84 9.89
C ILE A 244 2.70 14.07 10.11
N THR A 245 1.55 14.76 10.14
CA THR A 245 0.26 14.18 10.55
C THR A 245 -0.91 14.69 9.70
N GLY A 246 -2.07 14.04 9.81
CA GLY A 246 -3.35 14.52 9.30
C GLY A 246 -3.36 14.88 7.82
N ALA A 247 -4.12 15.92 7.47
CA ALA A 247 -4.33 16.33 6.08
C ALA A 247 -3.04 16.72 5.33
N ILE A 248 -2.03 17.22 6.03
CA ILE A 248 -0.72 17.52 5.42
C ILE A 248 0.01 16.23 5.07
N TYR A 249 -0.01 15.23 5.97
CA TYR A 249 0.55 13.91 5.69
C TYR A 249 -0.13 13.25 4.49
N ASP A 250 -1.47 13.28 4.43
CA ASP A 250 -2.23 12.70 3.33
C ASP A 250 -1.92 13.37 1.98
N ALA A 251 -1.84 14.71 1.97
CA ALA A 251 -1.52 15.46 0.76
C ALA A 251 -0.07 15.24 0.28
N TRP A 252 0.87 15.06 1.20
CA TRP A 252 2.25 14.73 0.90
C TRP A 252 2.41 13.27 0.42
N ALA A 253 1.70 12.34 1.07
CA ALA A 253 1.63 10.94 0.66
C ALA A 253 1.12 10.80 -0.78
N ALA A 254 0.05 11.52 -1.14
CA ALA A 254 -0.49 11.55 -2.50
C ALA A 254 0.51 12.05 -3.56
N GLN A 255 1.59 12.70 -3.14
CA GLN A 255 2.68 13.16 -4.00
C GLN A 255 3.95 12.30 -3.89
N SER A 256 3.84 11.06 -3.40
CA SER A 256 4.94 10.08 -3.24
C SER A 256 5.92 10.41 -2.11
N TYR A 257 5.45 11.03 -1.03
CA TYR A 257 6.25 11.29 0.18
C TYR A 257 7.56 12.07 -0.12
N GLU A 258 8.66 11.67 0.48
CA GLU A 258 10.00 12.25 0.29
C GLU A 258 10.55 12.12 -1.14
N HIS A 259 9.99 11.22 -1.94
CA HIS A 259 10.34 11.05 -3.36
C HIS A 259 9.57 12.02 -4.27
N GLY A 260 8.60 12.74 -3.72
CA GLY A 260 7.79 13.71 -4.45
C GLY A 260 8.46 15.08 -4.58
N PRO A 261 7.78 16.03 -5.23
CA PRO A 261 8.36 17.34 -5.53
C PRO A 261 8.67 18.19 -4.30
N LEU A 262 8.06 17.93 -3.16
CA LEU A 262 8.31 18.65 -1.91
C LEU A 262 9.56 18.18 -1.18
N GLY A 263 9.98 16.91 -1.36
CA GLY A 263 11.07 16.31 -0.60
C GLY A 263 10.71 16.07 0.87
N LEU A 264 11.72 15.99 1.74
CA LEU A 264 11.56 15.74 3.17
C LEU A 264 10.95 16.93 3.93
N PRO A 265 10.16 16.69 5.01
CA PRO A 265 9.72 17.75 5.90
C PRO A 265 10.93 18.37 6.63
N THR A 266 10.92 19.70 6.76
CA THR A 266 12.00 20.50 7.42
C THR A 266 11.53 21.19 8.69
N SER A 267 10.25 21.12 9.00
CA SER A 267 9.66 21.63 10.23
C SER A 267 8.57 20.71 10.74
N ALA A 268 8.20 20.81 12.02
CA ALA A 268 6.91 20.37 12.49
C ALA A 268 5.79 21.24 11.89
N GLU A 269 4.55 20.83 12.07
CA GLU A 269 3.38 21.64 11.68
C GLU A 269 3.36 22.96 12.42
N ILE A 270 3.14 24.04 11.68
CA ILE A 270 2.95 25.40 12.18
C ILE A 270 1.44 25.62 12.31
N GLN A 271 0.98 25.70 13.56
CA GLN A 271 -0.44 25.81 13.88
C GLN A 271 -0.86 27.28 13.98
N GLU A 272 -1.68 27.74 13.07
CA GLU A 272 -2.32 29.07 13.09
C GLU A 272 -3.84 28.91 13.28
N PRO A 273 -4.57 29.97 13.71
CA PRO A 273 -6.00 29.84 13.97
C PRO A 273 -6.83 29.35 12.77
N LEU A 274 -6.48 29.79 11.58
CA LEU A 274 -7.22 29.47 10.35
C LEU A 274 -6.47 28.51 9.41
N ARG A 275 -5.18 28.24 9.68
CA ARG A 275 -4.32 27.48 8.79
C ARG A 275 -3.40 26.57 9.59
N ILE A 276 -3.07 25.41 9.00
CA ILE A 276 -1.93 24.59 9.38
C ILE A 276 -0.97 24.59 8.21
N SER A 277 0.30 24.85 8.46
CA SER A 277 1.32 24.77 7.41
C SER A 277 2.50 23.92 7.85
N GLN A 278 3.20 23.33 6.90
CA GLN A 278 4.44 22.60 7.14
C GLN A 278 5.42 22.86 6.01
N ASN A 279 6.70 23.09 6.38
CA ASN A 279 7.75 23.32 5.41
C ASN A 279 8.44 22.01 5.03
N PHE A 280 8.85 21.95 3.78
CA PHE A 280 9.59 20.85 3.15
C PHE A 280 10.85 21.40 2.48
N VAL A 281 11.74 20.53 2.04
CA VAL A 281 13.01 20.92 1.40
C VAL A 281 12.76 21.84 0.19
N HIS A 282 11.72 21.60 -0.59
CA HIS A 282 11.45 22.33 -1.83
C HIS A 282 10.17 23.17 -1.79
N GLY A 283 9.49 23.27 -0.63
CA GLY A 283 8.25 24.04 -0.59
C GLY A 283 7.51 23.97 0.72
N THR A 284 6.22 24.27 0.66
CA THR A 284 5.32 24.30 1.83
C THR A 284 3.95 23.75 1.46
N LEU A 285 3.33 22.98 2.37
CA LEU A 285 1.92 22.65 2.33
C LEU A 285 1.14 23.53 3.31
N ASN A 286 -0.05 23.97 2.90
CA ASN A 286 -0.94 24.77 3.71
C ASN A 286 -2.35 24.18 3.67
N PHE A 287 -2.92 23.92 4.84
CA PHE A 287 -4.28 23.46 5.04
C PHE A 287 -5.14 24.55 5.66
N GLU A 288 -6.20 24.95 4.99
CA GLU A 288 -7.16 25.96 5.45
C GLU A 288 -8.27 25.30 6.28
N ARG A 289 -8.31 25.59 7.58
CA ARG A 289 -9.22 24.93 8.54
C ARG A 289 -10.71 25.15 8.26
N LEU A 290 -11.08 26.32 7.71
CA LEU A 290 -12.48 26.67 7.46
C LEU A 290 -13.03 26.00 6.19
N THR A 291 -12.22 25.85 5.17
CA THR A 291 -12.64 25.35 3.86
C THR A 291 -12.24 23.90 3.62
N GLY A 292 -11.25 23.39 4.38
CA GLY A 292 -10.62 22.11 4.11
C GLY A 292 -9.70 22.11 2.88
N ASN A 293 -9.46 23.27 2.28
CA ASN A 293 -8.62 23.35 1.08
C ASN A 293 -7.15 23.16 1.42
N MET A 294 -6.45 22.44 0.55
CA MET A 294 -5.01 22.26 0.59
C MET A 294 -4.36 23.04 -0.56
N THR A 295 -3.28 23.75 -0.27
CA THR A 295 -2.43 24.38 -1.28
C THR A 295 -0.98 24.00 -1.05
N GLN A 296 -0.22 23.92 -2.13
CA GLN A 296 1.23 23.80 -2.04
C GLN A 296 1.91 25.04 -2.63
N VAL A 297 3.08 25.36 -2.10
CA VAL A 297 3.98 26.36 -2.65
C VAL A 297 5.25 25.65 -3.08
N LEU A 298 5.54 25.69 -4.38
CA LEU A 298 6.80 25.18 -4.97
C LEU A 298 7.40 26.29 -5.81
N ASP A 299 8.67 26.58 -5.65
CA ASP A 299 9.40 27.64 -6.39
C ASP A 299 8.66 28.99 -6.38
N GLY A 300 8.00 29.29 -5.26
CA GLY A 300 7.20 30.52 -5.10
C GLY A 300 5.82 30.51 -5.78
N LEU A 301 5.47 29.43 -6.49
CA LEU A 301 4.16 29.28 -7.12
C LEU A 301 3.20 28.54 -6.18
N THR A 302 2.07 29.18 -5.88
CA THR A 302 0.99 28.55 -5.09
C THR A 302 0.00 27.85 -6.02
N THR A 303 -0.20 26.56 -5.79
CA THR A 303 -1.17 25.74 -6.53
C THR A 303 -2.14 25.05 -5.57
N PRO A 304 -3.46 25.01 -5.88
CA PRO A 304 -4.40 24.21 -5.10
C PRO A 304 -4.13 22.72 -5.33
N LEU A 305 -4.20 21.94 -4.24
CA LEU A 305 -4.24 20.50 -4.32
C LEU A 305 -5.68 20.03 -4.15
N SER A 306 -6.09 19.05 -4.95
CA SER A 306 -7.40 18.43 -4.76
C SER A 306 -7.40 17.65 -3.45
N THR A 307 -8.18 18.11 -2.47
CA THR A 307 -8.39 17.41 -1.19
C THR A 307 -9.60 16.49 -1.25
N GLN A 308 -10.25 16.38 -2.41
CA GLN A 308 -11.39 15.51 -2.54
C GLN A 308 -10.89 14.05 -2.60
N PRO A 309 -11.23 13.21 -1.60
CA PRO A 309 -11.11 11.78 -1.78
C PRO A 309 -11.95 11.43 -3.02
N PRO A 310 -11.49 10.49 -3.87
CA PRO A 310 -12.29 10.05 -4.99
C PRO A 310 -13.66 9.63 -4.46
N SER A 311 -14.72 10.13 -5.09
CA SER A 311 -16.12 9.77 -4.79
C SER A 311 -16.38 8.33 -5.27
N GLY A 312 -15.82 7.38 -4.54
CA GLY A 312 -16.03 5.95 -4.65
C GLY A 312 -16.43 5.38 -3.29
N PRO A 313 -17.03 4.21 -3.22
CA PRO A 313 -17.43 3.63 -1.95
C PRO A 313 -16.21 3.52 -1.04
N ASN A 314 -16.33 4.13 0.14
CA ASN A 314 -15.38 4.20 1.24
C ASN A 314 -14.27 3.14 1.21
N VAL A 315 -13.15 3.47 0.56
CA VAL A 315 -11.88 2.81 0.82
C VAL A 315 -11.15 3.74 1.77
N PRO A 316 -10.78 3.29 2.98
CA PRO A 316 -10.12 4.15 3.95
C PRO A 316 -8.80 4.68 3.37
N PRO A 317 -8.43 5.95 3.64
CA PRO A 317 -7.07 6.44 3.46
C PRO A 317 -6.08 5.60 4.27
N GLU A 318 -4.77 5.83 4.17
CA GLU A 318 -3.71 5.12 4.90
C GLU A 318 -3.92 4.96 6.41
N HIS A 319 -4.86 5.70 6.99
CA HIS A 319 -5.43 5.46 8.32
C HIS A 319 -6.46 4.31 8.28
N PHE A 320 -6.05 3.15 7.80
CA PHE A 320 -6.79 1.93 8.05
C PHE A 320 -6.75 1.69 9.58
N SER A 321 -7.69 2.27 10.30
CA SER A 321 -8.09 1.71 11.58
C SER A 321 -8.80 0.41 11.24
N LEU A 322 -8.01 -0.66 11.06
CA LEU A 322 -8.58 -1.99 10.96
C LEU A 322 -9.40 -2.22 12.23
N PRO A 323 -10.60 -2.80 12.13
CA PRO A 323 -11.29 -3.23 13.33
C PRO A 323 -10.30 -4.09 14.12
N SER A 324 -10.03 -3.67 15.35
CA SER A 324 -9.44 -4.53 16.38
C SER A 324 -10.08 -5.90 16.24
N HIS A 325 -9.28 -6.96 16.37
CA HIS A 325 -9.72 -8.36 16.35
C HIS A 325 -11.15 -8.50 16.88
N PRO A 326 -12.02 -9.31 16.26
CA PRO A 326 -13.29 -9.64 16.87
C PRO A 326 -13.00 -10.17 18.28
N PRO A 327 -13.75 -9.78 19.29
CA PRO A 327 -13.64 -10.38 20.62
C PRO A 327 -13.83 -11.89 20.46
N ASN A 328 -12.97 -12.67 21.12
CA ASN A 328 -13.00 -14.13 21.21
C ASN A 328 -14.42 -14.64 21.50
#